data_def7dcee12c4bc753bfce02885c92f3a
#
_entry.id   def7dcee12c4bc753bfce02885c92f3a
#
_cell.length_a   1.000
_cell.length_b   1.000
_cell.length_c   1.000
_cell.angle_alpha   90.00
_cell.angle_beta   90.00
_cell.angle_gamma   90.00
#
_symmetry.space_group_name_H-M   'P 1'
#
loop_
_entity.id
_entity.type
_entity.pdbx_description
1 polymer ?
#
loop_
_entity_poly.entity_id
_entity_poly.type
_entity_poly.pdbx_seq_one_letter_code
_entity_poly.pdbx_strand_id
1 'polypeptide(L)'
;MSFLTDRVVPAAAVLVAGLALALVARAVVARLLARVLPGDERHTGKQVRGAARGVMWFLIVASVIVAASLLAPDLLADIPAQVLRFLPRLGVALVILWVGAVVANLLRQVVEASLAGIQVAQAGVIGRIAYWVVLGLAVLMAADQLGIETGVLQTALFILLLVAGVAVALAVGLGGRALAGNVIAGRYVDDRFTVGEQIEVDDWKGTIV
;
A
#
# COMPACT_ATOMS: atom_id res chain seq x y z
N MET A 1 18.47 -27.43 -41.09
CA MET A 1 19.11 -26.99 -39.82
C MET A 1 18.82 -25.54 -39.44
N SER A 2 18.35 -24.67 -40.37
CA SER A 2 18.00 -23.27 -40.07
C SER A 2 16.73 -23.11 -39.22
N PHE A 3 15.75 -23.99 -39.36
CA PHE A 3 14.46 -23.93 -38.66
C PHE A 3 14.58 -24.03 -37.13
N LEU A 4 15.55 -24.78 -36.61
CA LEU A 4 15.78 -24.89 -35.17
C LEU A 4 16.47 -23.66 -34.59
N THR A 5 17.39 -23.05 -35.36
CA THR A 5 18.12 -21.87 -34.91
C THR A 5 17.22 -20.62 -34.85
N ASP A 6 16.32 -20.45 -35.83
CA ASP A 6 15.46 -19.27 -35.91
C ASP A 6 14.39 -19.18 -34.80
N ARG A 7 14.01 -20.29 -34.19
CA ARG A 7 13.01 -20.36 -33.11
C ARG A 7 13.62 -20.58 -31.73
N VAL A 8 14.69 -21.37 -31.64
CA VAL A 8 15.34 -21.69 -30.36
C VAL A 8 16.09 -20.48 -29.79
N VAL A 9 16.75 -19.69 -30.64
CA VAL A 9 17.48 -18.50 -30.19
C VAL A 9 16.57 -17.44 -29.54
N PRO A 10 15.45 -17.01 -30.16
CA PRO A 10 14.56 -16.03 -29.52
C PRO A 10 13.86 -16.60 -28.27
N ALA A 11 13.50 -17.89 -28.25
CA ALA A 11 12.91 -18.52 -27.09
C ALA A 11 13.90 -18.60 -25.91
N ALA A 12 15.15 -18.96 -26.17
CA ALA A 12 16.21 -18.94 -25.17
C ALA A 12 16.49 -17.51 -24.66
N ALA A 13 16.50 -16.52 -25.55
CA ALA A 13 16.67 -15.11 -25.18
C ALA A 13 15.52 -14.62 -24.26
N VAL A 14 14.27 -14.98 -24.53
CA VAL A 14 13.11 -14.67 -23.71
C VAL A 14 13.21 -15.33 -22.32
N LEU A 15 13.63 -16.59 -22.26
CA LEU A 15 13.83 -17.28 -20.97
C LEU A 15 14.94 -16.64 -20.13
N VAL A 16 16.07 -16.30 -20.75
CA VAL A 16 17.17 -15.64 -20.05
C VAL A 16 16.78 -14.24 -19.59
N ALA A 17 16.12 -13.46 -20.46
CA ALA A 17 15.63 -12.12 -20.11
C ALA A 17 14.57 -12.19 -18.99
N GLY A 18 13.66 -13.12 -19.07
CA GLY A 18 12.63 -13.34 -18.05
C GLY A 18 13.20 -13.77 -16.71
N LEU A 19 14.20 -14.65 -16.71
CA LEU A 19 14.90 -15.06 -15.50
C LEU A 19 15.69 -13.89 -14.88
N ALA A 20 16.38 -13.09 -15.71
CA ALA A 20 17.08 -11.90 -15.25
C ALA A 20 16.10 -10.88 -14.65
N LEU A 21 14.94 -10.64 -15.30
CA LEU A 21 13.89 -9.77 -14.80
C LEU A 21 13.30 -10.26 -13.47
N ALA A 22 13.09 -11.58 -13.35
CA ALA A 22 12.59 -12.20 -12.12
C ALA A 22 13.57 -12.04 -10.95
N LEU A 23 14.86 -12.16 -11.19
CA LEU A 23 15.89 -11.97 -10.18
C LEU A 23 16.02 -10.49 -9.76
N VAL A 24 15.95 -9.57 -10.73
CA VAL A 24 15.96 -8.12 -10.46
C VAL A 24 14.71 -7.71 -9.69
N ALA A 25 13.54 -8.15 -10.12
CA ALA A 25 12.28 -7.86 -9.43
C ALA A 25 12.29 -8.39 -7.98
N ARG A 26 12.78 -9.62 -7.76
CA ARG A 26 12.96 -10.18 -6.42
C ARG A 26 13.90 -9.32 -5.56
N ALA A 27 15.03 -8.87 -6.13
CA ALA A 27 16.00 -8.04 -5.41
C ALA A 27 15.45 -6.65 -5.08
N VAL A 28 14.71 -6.03 -6.02
CA VAL A 28 14.07 -4.72 -5.83
C VAL A 28 12.98 -4.82 -4.78
N VAL A 29 12.10 -5.80 -4.88
CA VAL A 29 11.02 -6.04 -3.91
C VAL A 29 11.59 -6.30 -2.53
N ALA A 30 12.61 -7.15 -2.41
CA ALA A 30 13.25 -7.42 -1.13
C ALA A 30 13.92 -6.17 -0.52
N ARG A 31 14.57 -5.32 -1.34
CA ARG A 31 15.20 -4.07 -0.88
C ARG A 31 14.19 -2.99 -0.49
N LEU A 32 13.14 -2.82 -1.28
CA LEU A 32 12.08 -1.85 -0.98
C LEU A 32 11.38 -2.20 0.33
N LEU A 33 11.05 -3.47 0.51
CA LEU A 33 10.38 -3.95 1.72
C LEU A 33 11.27 -3.87 2.96
N ALA A 34 12.55 -4.17 2.83
CA ALA A 34 13.51 -4.00 3.92
C ALA A 34 13.68 -2.53 4.36
N ARG A 35 13.39 -1.56 3.46
CA ARG A 35 13.44 -0.13 3.77
C ARG A 35 12.15 0.43 4.36
N VAL A 36 11.01 -0.15 3.98
CA VAL A 36 9.67 0.37 4.33
C VAL A 36 9.11 -0.26 5.61
N LEU A 37 9.62 -1.43 5.99
CA LEU A 37 9.14 -2.16 7.18
C LEU A 37 10.23 -2.16 8.28
N PRO A 38 10.37 -1.11 9.09
CA PRO A 38 11.15 -1.14 10.32
C PRO A 38 10.29 -1.83 11.39
N GLY A 39 10.50 -3.11 11.64
CA GLY A 39 9.77 -3.86 12.67
C GLY A 39 10.15 -5.32 12.68
N ASP A 40 10.05 -5.92 13.84
CA ASP A 40 10.37 -7.26 14.32
C ASP A 40 10.77 -8.29 13.23
N GLU A 41 12.06 -8.60 13.15
CA GLU A 41 12.71 -9.35 12.07
C GLU A 41 12.08 -10.75 11.81
N ARG A 42 11.35 -11.31 12.75
CA ARG A 42 10.85 -12.68 12.68
C ARG A 42 9.57 -12.84 11.87
N HIS A 43 8.63 -11.90 11.95
CA HIS A 43 7.34 -11.97 11.24
C HIS A 43 7.42 -11.30 9.86
N THR A 44 8.07 -10.16 9.77
CA THR A 44 8.26 -9.38 8.53
C THR A 44 9.12 -10.14 7.51
N GLY A 45 10.18 -10.80 7.95
CA GLY A 45 11.09 -11.54 7.08
C GLY A 45 10.47 -12.76 6.38
N LYS A 46 9.43 -13.40 6.94
CA LYS A 46 8.72 -14.52 6.28
C LYS A 46 7.75 -14.01 5.22
N GLN A 47 7.02 -12.95 5.49
CA GLN A 47 6.06 -12.35 4.56
C GLN A 47 6.76 -11.71 3.35
N VAL A 48 7.84 -10.97 3.59
CA VAL A 48 8.68 -10.36 2.54
C VAL A 48 9.28 -11.43 1.63
N ARG A 49 9.82 -12.52 2.21
CA ARG A 49 10.38 -13.63 1.44
C ARG A 49 9.30 -14.40 0.67
N GLY A 50 8.11 -14.56 1.24
CA GLY A 50 6.98 -15.20 0.57
C GLY A 50 6.53 -14.43 -0.67
N ALA A 51 6.36 -13.12 -0.53
CA ALA A 51 5.93 -12.23 -1.61
C ALA A 51 6.97 -12.09 -2.71
N ALA A 52 8.25 -11.87 -2.35
CA ALA A 52 9.35 -11.81 -3.32
C ALA A 52 9.49 -13.14 -4.10
N ARG A 53 9.21 -14.27 -3.44
CA ARG A 53 9.20 -15.59 -4.08
C ARG A 53 8.00 -15.75 -5.01
N GLY A 54 6.82 -15.27 -4.62
CA GLY A 54 5.61 -15.28 -5.46
C GLY A 54 5.80 -14.51 -6.77
N VAL A 55 6.32 -13.28 -6.69
CA VAL A 55 6.63 -12.45 -7.87
C VAL A 55 7.67 -13.14 -8.77
N MET A 56 8.70 -13.74 -8.17
CA MET A 56 9.72 -14.48 -8.93
C MET A 56 9.11 -15.67 -9.68
N TRP A 57 8.33 -16.51 -9.02
CA TRP A 57 7.68 -17.67 -9.65
C TRP A 57 6.71 -17.25 -10.76
N PHE A 58 5.97 -16.18 -10.54
CA PHE A 58 5.06 -15.64 -11.54
C PHE A 58 5.81 -15.21 -12.81
N LEU A 59 6.90 -14.44 -12.68
CA LEU A 59 7.70 -14.00 -13.82
C LEU A 59 8.38 -15.18 -14.55
N ILE A 60 8.79 -16.20 -13.82
CA ILE A 60 9.35 -17.41 -14.41
C ILE A 60 8.29 -18.16 -15.22
N VAL A 61 7.10 -18.38 -14.66
CA VAL A 61 5.99 -19.06 -15.35
C VAL A 61 5.56 -18.27 -16.59
N ALA A 62 5.41 -16.96 -16.49
CA ALA A 62 5.09 -16.10 -17.62
C ALA A 62 6.15 -16.21 -18.74
N SER A 63 7.44 -16.19 -18.37
CA SER A 63 8.54 -16.33 -19.34
C SER A 63 8.57 -17.71 -20.01
N VAL A 64 8.27 -18.77 -19.26
CA VAL A 64 8.20 -20.15 -19.82
C VAL A 64 7.05 -20.23 -20.81
N ILE A 65 5.89 -19.64 -20.52
CA ILE A 65 4.73 -19.66 -21.44
C ILE A 65 5.06 -18.89 -22.72
N VAL A 66 5.67 -17.69 -22.62
CA VAL A 66 6.09 -16.92 -23.80
C VAL A 66 7.14 -17.68 -24.62
N ALA A 67 8.09 -18.31 -23.97
CA ALA A 67 9.10 -19.12 -24.67
C ALA A 67 8.48 -20.36 -25.34
N ALA A 68 7.55 -21.02 -24.69
CA ALA A 68 6.82 -22.16 -25.25
C ALA A 68 5.99 -21.75 -26.48
N SER A 69 5.37 -20.56 -26.47
CA SER A 69 4.63 -20.02 -27.63
C SER A 69 5.50 -19.78 -28.86
N LEU A 70 6.79 -19.48 -28.65
CA LEU A 70 7.77 -19.30 -29.74
C LEU A 70 8.31 -20.61 -30.28
N LEU A 71 8.49 -21.61 -29.42
CA LEU A 71 9.06 -22.91 -29.78
C LEU A 71 8.06 -23.81 -30.47
N ALA A 72 6.82 -23.86 -29.99
CA ALA A 72 5.81 -24.77 -30.46
C ALA A 72 4.44 -24.06 -30.59
N PRO A 73 4.29 -23.19 -31.59
CA PRO A 73 3.02 -22.47 -31.81
C PRO A 73 1.87 -23.44 -32.04
N ASP A 74 2.13 -24.60 -32.62
CA ASP A 74 1.11 -25.62 -32.92
C ASP A 74 0.56 -26.28 -31.63
N LEU A 75 1.39 -26.43 -30.58
CA LEU A 75 0.94 -26.96 -29.28
C LEU A 75 0.06 -25.98 -28.49
N LEU A 76 0.17 -24.68 -28.78
CA LEU A 76 -0.60 -23.61 -28.14
C LEU A 76 -1.76 -23.12 -29.00
N ALA A 77 -1.89 -23.62 -30.25
CA ALA A 77 -2.97 -23.28 -31.16
C ALA A 77 -4.35 -23.66 -30.59
N ASP A 78 -4.42 -24.73 -29.80
CA ASP A 78 -5.63 -25.19 -29.13
C ASP A 78 -5.95 -24.43 -27.83
N ILE A 79 -5.01 -23.62 -27.31
CA ILE A 79 -5.26 -22.81 -26.13
C ILE A 79 -6.00 -21.53 -26.58
N PRO A 80 -7.23 -21.28 -26.10
CA PRO A 80 -7.94 -20.06 -26.42
C PRO A 80 -7.09 -18.82 -26.11
N ALA A 81 -7.00 -17.87 -27.04
CA ALA A 81 -6.25 -16.61 -26.85
C ALA A 81 -6.66 -15.88 -25.56
N GLN A 82 -7.86 -16.13 -25.07
CA GLN A 82 -8.37 -15.61 -23.79
C GLN A 82 -7.57 -16.10 -22.59
N VAL A 83 -7.16 -17.37 -22.55
CA VAL A 83 -6.34 -17.94 -21.46
C VAL A 83 -4.95 -17.30 -21.45
N LEU A 84 -4.34 -17.14 -22.61
CA LEU A 84 -3.03 -16.48 -22.74
C LEU A 84 -3.06 -15.01 -22.28
N ARG A 85 -4.18 -14.31 -22.52
CA ARG A 85 -4.38 -12.91 -22.05
C ARG A 85 -4.75 -12.84 -20.57
N PHE A 86 -5.34 -13.88 -20.01
CA PHE A 86 -5.73 -13.91 -18.61
C PHE A 86 -4.52 -14.06 -17.66
N LEU A 87 -3.51 -14.81 -18.08
CA LEU A 87 -2.33 -15.07 -17.26
C LEU A 87 -1.59 -13.80 -16.80
N PRO A 88 -1.22 -12.85 -17.69
CA PRO A 88 -0.61 -11.59 -17.27
C PRO A 88 -1.50 -10.79 -16.32
N ARG A 89 -2.82 -10.75 -16.57
CA ARG A 89 -3.79 -10.05 -15.71
C ARG A 89 -3.86 -10.64 -14.30
N LEU A 90 -3.83 -11.95 -14.20
CA LEU A 90 -3.77 -12.67 -12.91
C LEU A 90 -2.53 -12.26 -12.12
N GLY A 91 -1.39 -12.13 -12.78
CA GLY A 91 -0.18 -11.69 -12.12
C GLY A 91 -0.23 -10.25 -11.63
N VAL A 92 -0.78 -9.36 -12.43
CA VAL A 92 -0.99 -7.98 -12.01
C VAL A 92 -1.96 -7.93 -10.82
N ALA A 93 -3.04 -8.71 -10.83
CA ALA A 93 -3.99 -8.81 -9.73
C ALA A 93 -3.31 -9.29 -8.43
N LEU A 94 -2.46 -10.30 -8.51
CA LEU A 94 -1.71 -10.80 -7.35
C LEU A 94 -0.73 -9.75 -6.80
N VAL A 95 -0.06 -8.99 -7.67
CA VAL A 95 0.82 -7.88 -7.26
C VAL A 95 0.01 -6.78 -6.57
N ILE A 96 -1.15 -6.40 -7.10
CA ILE A 96 -2.05 -5.41 -6.49
C ILE A 96 -2.49 -5.87 -5.11
N LEU A 97 -2.94 -7.11 -4.95
CA LEU A 97 -3.35 -7.66 -3.65
C LEU A 97 -2.20 -7.64 -2.66
N TRP A 98 -1.02 -8.01 -3.10
CA TRP A 98 0.13 -8.03 -2.22
C TRP A 98 0.57 -6.62 -1.79
N VAL A 99 0.71 -5.69 -2.74
CA VAL A 99 1.03 -4.28 -2.44
C VAL A 99 -0.05 -3.67 -1.55
N GLY A 100 -1.32 -3.92 -1.87
CA GLY A 100 -2.45 -3.46 -1.08
C GLY A 100 -2.42 -3.98 0.36
N ALA A 101 -2.09 -5.25 0.57
CA ALA A 101 -1.95 -5.81 1.92
C ALA A 101 -0.79 -5.17 2.71
N VAL A 102 0.34 -4.87 2.04
CA VAL A 102 1.47 -4.15 2.66
C VAL A 102 1.04 -2.74 3.06
N VAL A 103 0.43 -1.99 2.15
CA VAL A 103 -0.05 -0.61 2.41
C VAL A 103 -1.10 -0.61 3.52
N ALA A 104 -2.05 -1.55 3.49
CA ALA A 104 -3.07 -1.69 4.53
C ALA A 104 -2.44 -1.92 5.91
N ASN A 105 -1.41 -2.76 5.99
CA ASN A 105 -0.73 -3.05 7.24
C ASN A 105 0.10 -1.85 7.75
N LEU A 106 0.75 -1.12 6.85
CA LEU A 106 1.46 0.13 7.19
C LEU A 106 0.49 1.18 7.72
N LEU A 107 -0.64 1.40 7.04
CA LEU A 107 -1.65 2.36 7.49
C LEU A 107 -2.21 1.98 8.86
N ARG A 108 -2.50 0.70 9.08
CA ARG A 108 -2.92 0.20 10.39
C ARG A 108 -1.91 0.57 11.47
N GLN A 109 -0.61 0.30 11.26
CA GLN A 109 0.45 0.58 12.23
C GLN A 109 0.56 2.09 12.53
N VAL A 110 0.50 2.94 11.50
CA VAL A 110 0.54 4.40 11.65
C VAL A 110 -0.66 4.89 12.46
N VAL A 111 -1.87 4.40 12.16
CA VAL A 111 -3.09 4.76 12.89
C VAL A 111 -3.02 4.30 14.34
N GLU A 112 -2.62 3.04 14.60
CA GLU A 112 -2.49 2.50 15.96
C GLU A 112 -1.45 3.29 16.77
N ALA A 113 -0.29 3.61 16.19
CA ALA A 113 0.76 4.39 16.85
C ALA A 113 0.31 5.82 17.17
N SER A 114 -0.37 6.48 16.23
CA SER A 114 -0.88 7.85 16.42
C SER A 114 -1.92 7.94 17.52
N LEU A 115 -2.83 6.95 17.60
CA LEU A 115 -3.88 6.91 18.61
C LEU A 115 -3.37 6.44 19.98
N ALA A 116 -2.34 5.60 20.02
CA ALA A 116 -1.69 5.18 21.26
C ALA A 116 -1.06 6.38 22.00
N GLY A 117 -0.50 7.34 21.25
CA GLY A 117 0.09 8.56 21.80
C GLY A 117 -0.89 9.46 22.57
N ILE A 118 -2.19 9.36 22.29
CA ILE A 118 -3.27 10.11 22.95
C ILE A 118 -4.16 9.20 23.85
N GLN A 119 -3.68 8.00 24.18
CA GLN A 119 -4.32 7.03 25.07
C GLN A 119 -5.77 6.64 24.69
N VAL A 120 -6.08 6.56 23.40
CA VAL A 120 -7.40 6.08 22.92
C VAL A 120 -7.50 4.59 23.13
N ALA A 121 -8.41 4.16 24.02
CA ALA A 121 -8.60 2.74 24.39
C ALA A 121 -8.94 1.83 23.18
N GLN A 122 -9.44 2.38 22.08
CA GLN A 122 -9.92 1.65 20.91
C GLN A 122 -8.97 1.78 19.69
N ALA A 123 -7.71 2.21 19.89
CA ALA A 123 -6.74 2.40 18.82
C ALA A 123 -6.62 1.17 17.88
N GLY A 124 -6.59 -0.04 18.45
CA GLY A 124 -6.52 -1.26 17.65
C GLY A 124 -7.77 -1.57 16.82
N VAL A 125 -8.95 -1.13 17.23
CA VAL A 125 -10.19 -1.28 16.44
C VAL A 125 -10.15 -0.35 15.23
N ILE A 126 -9.77 0.91 15.43
CA ILE A 126 -9.68 1.92 14.36
C ILE A 126 -8.60 1.51 13.34
N GLY A 127 -7.44 1.06 13.81
CA GLY A 127 -6.39 0.54 12.94
C GLY A 127 -6.84 -0.68 12.11
N ARG A 128 -7.63 -1.57 12.70
CA ARG A 128 -8.19 -2.73 12.01
C ARG A 128 -9.21 -2.33 10.94
N ILE A 129 -10.06 -1.34 11.22
CA ILE A 129 -11.00 -0.80 10.23
C ILE A 129 -10.22 -0.20 9.05
N ALA A 130 -9.20 0.62 9.31
CA ALA A 130 -8.35 1.19 8.26
C ALA A 130 -7.69 0.10 7.40
N TYR A 131 -7.19 -0.98 8.02
CA TYR A 131 -6.65 -2.13 7.30
C TYR A 131 -7.66 -2.76 6.34
N TRP A 132 -8.86 -3.08 6.82
CA TRP A 132 -9.88 -3.72 6.00
C TRP A 132 -10.41 -2.83 4.88
N VAL A 133 -10.45 -1.52 5.08
CA VAL A 133 -10.82 -0.55 4.05
C VAL A 133 -9.81 -0.56 2.90
N VAL A 134 -8.52 -0.44 3.21
CA VAL A 134 -7.47 -0.44 2.18
C VAL A 134 -7.34 -1.80 1.49
N LEU A 135 -7.46 -2.89 2.26
CA LEU A 135 -7.44 -4.24 1.68
C LEU A 135 -8.64 -4.48 0.77
N GLY A 136 -9.82 -4.00 1.15
CA GLY A 136 -11.04 -4.07 0.33
C GLY A 136 -10.88 -3.34 -1.00
N LEU A 137 -10.29 -2.13 -0.99
CA LEU A 137 -9.93 -1.41 -2.22
C LEU A 137 -8.97 -2.22 -3.10
N ALA A 138 -7.92 -2.80 -2.51
CA ALA A 138 -6.97 -3.63 -3.24
C ALA A 138 -7.63 -4.87 -3.86
N VAL A 139 -8.59 -5.50 -3.17
CA VAL A 139 -9.37 -6.63 -3.69
C VAL A 139 -10.22 -6.20 -4.88
N LEU A 140 -10.90 -5.07 -4.81
CA LEU A 140 -11.70 -4.54 -5.93
C LEU A 140 -10.83 -4.21 -7.14
N MET A 141 -9.67 -3.58 -6.92
CA MET A 141 -8.71 -3.28 -8.00
C MET A 141 -8.15 -4.56 -8.63
N ALA A 142 -7.88 -5.59 -7.83
CA ALA A 142 -7.41 -6.87 -8.32
C ALA A 142 -8.50 -7.61 -9.12
N ALA A 143 -9.76 -7.55 -8.68
CA ALA A 143 -10.91 -8.11 -9.39
C ALA A 143 -11.12 -7.44 -10.76
N ASP A 144 -10.93 -6.13 -10.84
CA ASP A 144 -10.98 -5.37 -12.09
C ASP A 144 -9.94 -5.86 -13.12
N GLN A 145 -8.72 -6.18 -12.65
CA GLN A 145 -7.69 -6.78 -13.51
C GLN A 145 -8.10 -8.14 -14.11
N LEU A 146 -8.94 -8.88 -13.40
CA LEU A 146 -9.47 -10.18 -13.86
C LEU A 146 -10.66 -10.03 -14.82
N GLY A 147 -11.09 -8.79 -15.11
CA GLY A 147 -12.20 -8.49 -15.99
C GLY A 147 -13.57 -8.54 -15.31
N ILE A 148 -13.62 -8.51 -13.97
CA ILE A 148 -14.86 -8.37 -13.20
C ILE A 148 -15.22 -6.90 -13.19
N GLU A 149 -16.41 -6.54 -13.64
CA GLU A 149 -16.88 -5.15 -13.61
C GLU A 149 -17.13 -4.68 -12.16
N THR A 150 -16.11 -4.07 -11.56
CA THR A 150 -16.15 -3.58 -10.18
C THR A 150 -16.39 -2.07 -10.10
N GLY A 151 -16.52 -1.36 -11.22
CA GLY A 151 -16.56 0.09 -11.29
C GLY A 151 -17.65 0.74 -10.41
N VAL A 152 -18.85 0.18 -10.40
CA VAL A 152 -19.94 0.68 -9.54
C VAL A 152 -19.60 0.52 -8.06
N LEU A 153 -19.03 -0.64 -7.67
CA LEU A 153 -18.67 -0.94 -6.30
C LEU A 153 -17.49 -0.08 -5.82
N GLN A 154 -16.50 0.14 -6.69
CA GLN A 154 -15.38 1.06 -6.44
C GLN A 154 -15.87 2.48 -6.22
N THR A 155 -16.75 2.97 -7.10
CA THR A 155 -17.34 4.32 -6.99
C THR A 155 -18.13 4.47 -5.70
N ALA A 156 -18.97 3.51 -5.35
CA ALA A 156 -19.75 3.52 -4.11
C ALA A 156 -18.84 3.55 -2.87
N LEU A 157 -17.80 2.71 -2.85
CA LEU A 157 -16.82 2.68 -1.76
C LEU A 157 -16.05 4.01 -1.67
N PHE A 158 -15.67 4.59 -2.82
CA PHE A 158 -14.96 5.86 -2.85
C PHE A 158 -15.82 7.01 -2.30
N ILE A 159 -17.10 7.07 -2.66
CA ILE A 159 -18.05 8.05 -2.11
C ILE A 159 -18.19 7.86 -0.60
N LEU A 160 -18.33 6.62 -0.13
CA LEU A 160 -18.43 6.31 1.30
C LEU A 160 -17.20 6.81 2.07
N LEU A 161 -16.00 6.54 1.54
CA LEU A 161 -14.75 6.98 2.13
C LEU A 161 -14.58 8.50 2.11
N LEU A 162 -15.00 9.16 1.04
CA LEU A 162 -15.00 10.62 0.93
C LEU A 162 -15.90 11.23 2.00
N VAL A 163 -17.14 10.75 2.12
CA VAL A 163 -18.11 11.26 3.12
C VAL A 163 -17.57 11.02 4.54
N ALA A 164 -17.07 9.83 4.83
CA ALA A 164 -16.47 9.51 6.12
C ALA A 164 -15.25 10.40 6.42
N GLY A 165 -14.38 10.60 5.43
CA GLY A 165 -13.20 11.47 5.56
C GLY A 165 -13.57 12.92 5.83
N VAL A 166 -14.54 13.46 5.11
CA VAL A 166 -15.08 14.82 5.34
C VAL A 166 -15.70 14.94 6.74
N ALA A 167 -16.49 13.94 7.16
CA ALA A 167 -17.08 13.95 8.50
C ALA A 167 -16.01 13.97 9.61
N VAL A 168 -14.96 13.14 9.49
CA VAL A 168 -13.85 13.12 10.44
C VAL A 168 -13.07 14.44 10.40
N ALA A 169 -12.78 14.98 9.22
CA ALA A 169 -12.08 16.24 9.06
C ALA A 169 -12.84 17.41 9.72
N LEU A 170 -14.16 17.46 9.54
CA LEU A 170 -15.02 18.46 10.19
C LEU A 170 -15.06 18.25 11.72
N ALA A 171 -15.21 17.01 12.18
CA ALA A 171 -15.26 16.72 13.60
C ALA A 171 -13.94 17.13 14.31
N VAL A 172 -12.79 16.79 13.73
CA VAL A 172 -11.48 17.15 14.26
C VAL A 172 -11.21 18.66 14.09
N GLY A 173 -11.54 19.24 12.94
CA GLY A 173 -11.31 20.66 12.65
C GLY A 173 -12.15 21.58 13.55
N LEU A 174 -13.43 21.30 13.69
CA LEU A 174 -14.32 22.11 14.53
C LEU A 174 -14.08 21.85 16.02
N GLY A 175 -13.92 20.56 16.40
CA GLY A 175 -13.65 20.18 17.79
C GLY A 175 -12.28 20.63 18.32
N GLY A 176 -11.27 20.67 17.45
CA GLY A 176 -9.92 21.10 17.79
C GLY A 176 -9.69 22.62 17.81
N ARG A 177 -10.66 23.41 17.32
CA ARG A 177 -10.49 24.86 17.17
C ARG A 177 -10.15 25.57 18.47
N ALA A 178 -10.83 25.24 19.55
CA ALA A 178 -10.59 25.84 20.86
C ALA A 178 -9.21 25.44 21.42
N LEU A 179 -8.81 24.18 21.25
CA LEU A 179 -7.52 23.68 21.65
C LEU A 179 -6.37 24.37 20.90
N ALA A 180 -6.49 24.49 19.57
CA ALA A 180 -5.52 25.18 18.74
C ALA A 180 -5.42 26.66 19.14
N GLY A 181 -6.53 27.32 19.39
CA GLY A 181 -6.55 28.71 19.87
C GLY A 181 -5.82 28.88 21.21
N ASN A 182 -6.06 27.99 22.17
CA ASN A 182 -5.38 28.03 23.47
C ASN A 182 -3.87 27.74 23.37
N VAL A 183 -3.46 26.82 22.53
CA VAL A 183 -2.03 26.53 22.30
C VAL A 183 -1.31 27.72 21.68
N ILE A 184 -1.94 28.36 20.67
CA ILE A 184 -1.36 29.57 20.05
C ILE A 184 -1.31 30.74 21.04
N ALA A 185 -2.40 30.95 21.81
CA ALA A 185 -2.44 31.99 22.83
C ALA A 185 -1.39 31.75 23.91
N GLY A 186 -1.22 30.51 24.39
CA GLY A 186 -0.17 30.17 25.36
C GLY A 186 1.22 30.47 24.85
N ARG A 187 1.52 30.09 23.61
CA ARG A 187 2.82 30.39 22.97
C ARG A 187 3.07 31.90 22.87
N TYR A 188 2.03 32.66 22.52
CA TYR A 188 2.12 34.12 22.42
C TYR A 188 2.36 34.77 23.78
N VAL A 189 1.79 34.25 24.84
CA VAL A 189 2.00 34.69 26.22
C VAL A 189 3.44 34.39 26.67
N ASP A 190 3.93 33.18 26.44
CA ASP A 190 5.31 32.76 26.77
C ASP A 190 6.38 33.64 26.07
N ASP A 191 6.12 34.04 24.83
CA ASP A 191 7.06 34.89 24.07
C ASP A 191 7.04 36.39 24.49
N ARG A 192 5.95 36.84 25.11
CA ARG A 192 5.73 38.26 25.43
C ARG A 192 5.97 38.61 26.88
N PHE A 193 5.80 37.64 27.77
CA PHE A 193 5.86 37.90 29.21
C PHE A 193 6.95 37.06 29.86
N THR A 194 7.66 37.67 30.83
CA THR A 194 8.71 36.96 31.59
C THR A 194 8.27 36.68 33.03
N VAL A 195 8.77 35.56 33.61
CA VAL A 195 8.52 35.24 35.01
C VAL A 195 9.00 36.36 35.91
N GLY A 196 8.12 36.80 36.81
CA GLY A 196 8.37 37.93 37.72
C GLY A 196 7.79 39.27 37.22
N GLU A 197 7.24 39.34 36.03
CA GLU A 197 6.61 40.55 35.47
C GLU A 197 5.24 40.79 36.10
N GLN A 198 4.91 42.04 36.42
CA GLN A 198 3.56 42.41 36.88
C GLN A 198 2.65 42.65 35.70
N ILE A 199 1.55 41.98 35.67
CA ILE A 199 0.53 42.11 34.62
C ILE A 199 -0.78 42.57 35.24
N GLU A 200 -1.53 43.38 34.45
CA GLU A 200 -2.88 43.82 34.75
C GLU A 200 -3.80 43.34 33.64
N VAL A 201 -4.75 42.49 33.98
CA VAL A 201 -5.75 41.95 33.03
C VAL A 201 -7.14 42.29 33.57
N ASP A 202 -7.82 43.15 32.88
CA ASP A 202 -9.05 43.79 33.34
C ASP A 202 -8.88 44.42 34.75
N ASP A 203 -9.57 43.93 35.76
CA ASP A 203 -9.49 44.40 37.16
C ASP A 203 -8.49 43.62 38.03
N TRP A 204 -7.81 42.60 37.46
CA TRP A 204 -6.87 41.74 38.19
C TRP A 204 -5.42 42.15 37.99
N LYS A 205 -4.74 42.36 39.09
CA LYS A 205 -3.27 42.60 39.12
C LYS A 205 -2.58 41.39 39.71
N GLY A 206 -1.54 40.90 39.02
CA GLY A 206 -0.80 39.73 39.49
C GLY A 206 0.62 39.72 38.96
N THR A 207 1.45 38.86 39.51
CA THR A 207 2.83 38.64 39.07
C THR A 207 2.87 37.24 38.44
N ILE A 208 3.53 37.14 37.28
CA ILE A 208 3.74 35.85 36.59
C ILE A 208 4.70 34.99 37.42
N VAL A 209 4.30 33.77 37.75
CA VAL A 209 5.06 32.83 38.58
C VAL A 209 5.57 31.67 37.73
#